data_609929ab6747d3ccc4fd1c87b3d9cd20
#
_entry.id   609929ab6747d3ccc4fd1c87b3d9cd20
#
_cell.length_a   1.000
_cell.length_b   1.000
_cell.length_c   1.000
_cell.angle_alpha   90.00
_cell.angle_beta   90.00
_cell.angle_gamma   90.00
#
_symmetry.space_group_name_H-M   'P 1'
#
loop_
_entity.id
_entity.type
_entity.pdbx_description
1 polymer ?
#
loop_
_entity_poly.entity_id
_entity_poly.type
_entity_poly.pdbx_seq_one_letter_code
_entity_poly.pdbx_strand_id
1 'polypeptide(L)'
;MAMLSRLLPFVEQRVNLIELAPKETGKSYLFSQISKYGWLVSGGSISRAKMFYDQQKGIDGLVSHYDYVAFDEIQSISFPDKNEMQGVLKGYLESPTGEYRIDDYRGIGKSGLVLLGNIDESMMNVNINMFFNLPDIFHESALIDRFHGFIKGWEIPKMKESLKANGWAWAM
;
A
#
# COMPACT_ATOMS: atom_id res chain seq x y z
N MET A 1 -1.28 -19.56 2.43
CA MET A 1 -1.66 -18.64 1.31
C MET A 1 -1.39 -17.18 1.67
N ALA A 2 -1.93 -16.62 2.76
CA ALA A 2 -1.77 -15.19 3.09
C ALA A 2 -0.31 -14.69 3.12
N MET A 3 0.64 -15.48 3.61
CA MET A 3 2.06 -15.10 3.64
C MET A 3 2.66 -14.94 2.24
N LEU A 4 2.32 -15.80 1.30
CA LEU A 4 2.81 -15.72 -0.08
C LEU A 4 2.19 -14.54 -0.83
N SER A 5 0.92 -14.21 -0.56
CA SER A 5 0.25 -13.07 -1.19
C SER A 5 0.94 -11.74 -0.89
N ARG A 6 1.63 -11.61 0.25
CA ARG A 6 2.45 -10.44 0.58
C ARG A 6 3.59 -10.21 -0.41
N LEU A 7 4.06 -11.27 -1.09
CA LEU A 7 5.20 -11.19 -2.00
C LEU A 7 4.80 -10.72 -3.40
N LEU A 8 3.51 -10.69 -3.73
CA LEU A 8 3.03 -10.29 -5.05
C LEU A 8 3.55 -8.92 -5.52
N PRO A 9 3.55 -7.85 -4.69
CA PRO A 9 4.05 -6.55 -5.11
C PRO A 9 5.54 -6.50 -5.45
N PHE A 10 6.30 -7.53 -5.05
CA PHE A 10 7.74 -7.63 -5.36
C PHE A 10 8.04 -8.33 -6.69
N VAL A 11 7.07 -9.04 -7.25
CA VAL A 11 7.24 -9.86 -8.45
C VAL A 11 6.36 -9.42 -9.61
N GLU A 12 5.25 -8.75 -9.32
CA GLU A 12 4.30 -8.29 -10.32
C GLU A 12 4.05 -6.79 -10.17
N GLN A 13 4.18 -6.05 -11.26
CA GLN A 13 3.97 -4.62 -11.27
C GLN A 13 2.51 -4.27 -11.03
N ARG A 14 2.29 -3.16 -10.35
CA ARG A 14 0.97 -2.57 -10.13
C ARG A 14 -0.03 -3.45 -9.38
N VAL A 15 0.46 -4.41 -8.62
CA VAL A 15 -0.40 -5.15 -7.69
C VAL A 15 -0.75 -4.27 -6.50
N ASN A 16 -2.03 -3.99 -6.35
CA ASN A 16 -2.58 -3.15 -5.29
C ASN A 16 -3.19 -4.03 -4.22
N LEU A 17 -2.70 -3.93 -2.99
CA LEU A 17 -3.10 -4.79 -1.88
C LEU A 17 -3.49 -3.97 -0.64
N ILE A 18 -4.45 -4.49 0.11
CA ILE A 18 -4.76 -4.02 1.46
C ILE A 18 -4.44 -5.15 2.42
N GLU A 19 -3.64 -4.88 3.42
CA GLU A 19 -3.37 -5.81 4.51
C GLU A 19 -3.72 -5.18 5.84
N LEU A 20 -4.65 -5.81 6.56
CA LEU A 20 -4.95 -5.46 7.94
C LEU A 20 -4.48 -6.61 8.84
N ALA A 21 -3.61 -6.30 9.79
CA ALA A 21 -3.02 -7.30 10.65
C ALA A 21 -2.74 -6.73 12.04
N PRO A 22 -2.70 -7.59 13.06
CA PRO A 22 -2.18 -7.22 14.37
C PRO A 22 -0.73 -6.73 14.28
N LYS A 23 -0.27 -6.09 15.34
CA LYS A 23 1.15 -5.75 15.49
C LYS A 23 2.00 -7.03 15.49
N GLU A 24 3.29 -6.88 15.18
CA GLU A 24 4.29 -7.97 15.23
C GLU A 24 4.13 -9.08 14.16
N THR A 25 3.36 -8.85 13.13
CA THR A 25 3.23 -9.79 12.00
C THR A 25 4.26 -9.57 10.88
N GLY A 26 5.21 -8.64 11.09
CA GLY A 26 6.33 -8.38 10.17
C GLY A 26 5.97 -7.57 8.93
N LYS A 27 4.82 -6.87 8.89
CA LYS A 27 4.39 -6.03 7.75
C LYS A 27 5.47 -5.03 7.33
N SER A 28 5.75 -4.10 8.23
CA SER A 28 6.69 -2.99 7.99
C SER A 28 8.09 -3.50 7.65
N TYR A 29 8.56 -4.54 8.34
CA TYR A 29 9.84 -5.16 8.09
C TYR A 29 9.94 -5.70 6.66
N LEU A 30 8.94 -6.44 6.22
CA LEU A 30 8.91 -7.01 4.88
C LEU A 30 9.03 -5.93 3.79
N PHE A 31 8.17 -4.92 3.84
CA PHE A 31 8.11 -3.89 2.80
C PHE A 31 9.24 -2.86 2.89
N SER A 32 9.97 -2.78 4.01
CA SER A 32 11.13 -1.91 4.16
C SER A 32 12.47 -2.57 3.84
N GLN A 33 12.57 -3.90 3.96
CA GLN A 33 13.86 -4.58 3.92
C GLN A 33 14.08 -5.50 2.71
N ILE A 34 13.04 -6.02 2.09
CA ILE A 34 13.21 -7.02 1.02
C ILE A 34 13.65 -6.39 -0.29
N SER A 35 13.18 -5.20 -0.62
CA SER A 35 13.49 -4.59 -1.91
C SER A 35 13.90 -3.13 -1.78
N LYS A 36 14.98 -2.76 -2.45
CA LYS A 36 15.43 -1.37 -2.62
C LYS A 36 14.59 -0.59 -3.63
N TYR A 37 13.75 -1.26 -4.38
CA TYR A 37 12.91 -0.66 -5.43
C TYR A 37 11.51 -0.27 -4.93
N GLY A 38 11.23 -0.48 -3.66
CA GLY A 38 10.00 -0.04 -3.03
C GLY A 38 10.18 1.20 -2.16
N TRP A 39 9.08 1.87 -1.87
CA TRP A 39 9.06 3.01 -0.97
C TRP A 39 8.05 2.77 0.16
N LEU A 40 8.51 2.89 1.40
CA LEU A 40 7.65 2.80 2.58
C LEU A 40 7.35 4.21 3.11
N VAL A 41 6.08 4.55 3.17
CA VAL A 41 5.58 5.77 3.82
C VAL A 41 5.11 5.39 5.22
N SER A 42 5.77 5.91 6.25
CA SER A 42 5.41 5.65 7.66
C SER A 42 4.92 6.94 8.30
N GLY A 43 3.60 7.04 8.46
CA GLY A 43 2.97 8.22 9.08
C GLY A 43 3.10 9.53 8.30
N GLY A 44 2.61 10.61 8.91
CA GLY A 44 2.72 11.96 8.37
C GLY A 44 1.69 12.28 7.28
N SER A 45 2.07 13.16 6.36
CA SER A 45 1.19 13.67 5.30
C SER A 45 1.75 13.34 3.92
N ILE A 46 0.87 12.90 3.02
CA ILE A 46 1.21 12.66 1.65
C ILE A 46 0.28 13.45 0.72
N SER A 47 0.87 14.38 -0.02
CA SER A 47 0.15 15.20 -0.99
C SER A 47 0.05 14.51 -2.35
N ARG A 48 -0.91 14.94 -3.17
CA ARG A 48 -1.03 14.52 -4.57
C ARG A 48 0.28 14.76 -5.35
N ALA A 49 0.93 15.91 -5.13
CA ALA A 49 2.19 16.24 -5.78
C ALA A 49 3.31 15.24 -5.43
N LYS A 50 3.45 14.86 -4.16
CA LYS A 50 4.44 13.87 -3.74
C LYS A 50 4.14 12.48 -4.29
N MET A 51 2.88 12.11 -4.38
CA MET A 51 2.47 10.80 -4.86
C MET A 51 2.60 10.64 -6.36
N PHE A 52 2.15 11.62 -7.14
CA PHE A 52 1.98 11.54 -8.59
C PHE A 52 2.89 12.50 -9.35
N TYR A 53 2.66 13.81 -9.29
CA TYR A 53 3.41 14.80 -10.03
C TYR A 53 3.34 16.18 -9.37
N ASP A 54 4.51 16.78 -9.16
CA ASP A 54 4.66 18.15 -8.66
C ASP A 54 4.72 19.10 -9.86
N GLN A 55 3.59 19.74 -10.16
CA GLN A 55 3.46 20.67 -11.28
C GLN A 55 4.36 21.92 -11.14
N GLN A 56 4.63 22.36 -9.90
CA GLN A 56 5.46 23.56 -9.68
C GLN A 56 6.93 23.27 -9.97
N LYS A 57 7.39 22.06 -9.69
CA LYS A 57 8.77 21.65 -9.88
C LYS A 57 9.00 20.88 -11.17
N GLY A 58 7.94 20.38 -11.82
CA GLY A 58 8.04 19.52 -12.98
C GLY A 58 8.65 18.16 -12.67
N ILE A 59 8.37 17.60 -11.46
CA ILE A 59 8.99 16.36 -10.98
C ILE A 59 7.94 15.29 -10.78
N ASP A 60 8.20 14.09 -11.31
CA ASP A 60 7.39 12.92 -11.08
C ASP A 60 7.41 12.48 -9.61
N GLY A 61 6.27 11.97 -9.15
CA GLY A 61 6.11 11.48 -7.79
C GLY A 61 6.47 10.01 -7.60
N LEU A 62 6.15 9.50 -6.42
CA LEU A 62 6.53 8.15 -5.98
C LEU A 62 6.06 7.04 -6.93
N VAL A 63 4.86 7.14 -7.50
CA VAL A 63 4.30 6.08 -8.36
C VAL A 63 5.08 5.85 -9.64
N SER A 64 5.87 6.83 -10.10
CA SER A 64 6.69 6.73 -11.30
C SER A 64 8.08 6.17 -11.02
N HIS A 65 8.58 6.29 -9.78
CA HIS A 65 9.95 5.94 -9.43
C HIS A 65 10.11 4.54 -8.84
N TYR A 66 9.12 4.05 -8.11
CA TYR A 66 9.21 2.81 -7.35
C TYR A 66 8.33 1.70 -7.93
N ASP A 67 8.67 0.46 -7.68
CA ASP A 67 7.89 -0.69 -8.11
C ASP A 67 6.65 -0.89 -7.22
N TYR A 68 6.75 -0.48 -5.95
CA TYR A 68 5.61 -0.36 -5.06
C TYR A 68 5.77 0.81 -4.08
N VAL A 69 4.63 1.35 -3.65
CA VAL A 69 4.53 2.32 -2.55
C VAL A 69 3.68 1.69 -1.46
N ALA A 70 4.29 1.39 -0.33
CA ALA A 70 3.62 0.84 0.83
C ALA A 70 3.35 1.94 1.87
N PHE A 71 2.11 2.03 2.32
CA PHE A 71 1.66 2.95 3.36
C PHE A 71 1.58 2.21 4.67
N ASP A 72 2.58 2.37 5.53
CA ASP A 72 2.61 1.73 6.84
C ASP A 72 1.83 2.55 7.86
N GLU A 73 1.13 1.86 8.76
CA GLU A 73 0.20 2.49 9.69
C GLU A 73 -0.75 3.45 8.97
N ILE A 74 -1.40 2.98 7.90
CA ILE A 74 -2.23 3.80 7.01
C ILE A 74 -3.21 4.69 7.77
N GLN A 75 -3.69 4.26 8.94
CA GLN A 75 -4.59 5.03 9.79
C GLN A 75 -3.99 6.35 10.28
N SER A 76 -2.66 6.45 10.36
CA SER A 76 -1.93 7.64 10.81
C SER A 76 -1.53 8.59 9.67
N ILE A 77 -1.78 8.20 8.42
CA ILE A 77 -1.40 8.99 7.25
C ILE A 77 -2.53 9.95 6.88
N SER A 78 -2.20 11.22 6.74
CA SER A 78 -3.12 12.24 6.28
C SER A 78 -2.95 12.56 4.81
N PHE A 79 -4.07 12.89 4.16
CA PHE A 79 -4.14 13.29 2.76
C PHE A 79 -4.77 14.68 2.68
N PRO A 80 -3.95 15.76 2.67
CA PRO A 80 -4.45 17.14 2.73
C PRO A 80 -5.34 17.49 1.54
N ASP A 81 -5.02 16.97 0.35
CA ASP A 81 -5.75 17.22 -0.89
C ASP A 81 -6.72 16.07 -1.19
N LYS A 82 -7.55 15.70 -0.21
CA LYS A 82 -8.36 14.47 -0.24
C LYS A 82 -9.12 14.26 -1.55
N ASN A 83 -9.90 15.25 -1.98
CA ASN A 83 -10.77 15.11 -3.17
C ASN A 83 -9.96 14.96 -4.47
N GLU A 84 -8.91 15.77 -4.61
CA GLU A 84 -8.02 15.70 -5.77
C GLU A 84 -7.24 14.37 -5.78
N MET A 85 -6.67 14.00 -4.64
CA MET A 85 -5.98 12.72 -4.47
C MET A 85 -6.89 11.54 -4.84
N GLN A 86 -8.12 11.54 -4.34
CA GLN A 86 -9.09 10.47 -4.60
C GLN A 86 -9.42 10.33 -6.08
N GLY A 87 -9.61 11.46 -6.78
CA GLY A 87 -9.86 11.46 -8.22
C GLY A 87 -8.70 10.85 -9.02
N VAL A 88 -7.47 11.28 -8.72
CA VAL A 88 -6.27 10.76 -9.40
C VAL A 88 -6.03 9.29 -9.06
N LEU A 89 -6.20 8.90 -7.78
CA LEU A 89 -6.06 7.50 -7.35
C LEU A 89 -7.03 6.56 -8.07
N LYS A 90 -8.30 6.96 -8.22
CA LYS A 90 -9.28 6.16 -8.96
C LYS A 90 -8.84 5.92 -10.39
N GLY A 91 -8.48 6.98 -11.11
CA GLY A 91 -7.99 6.87 -12.48
C GLY A 91 -6.74 6.00 -12.59
N TYR A 92 -5.79 6.18 -11.68
CA TYR A 92 -4.56 5.40 -11.62
C TYR A 92 -4.79 3.92 -11.36
N LEU A 93 -5.60 3.57 -10.37
CA LEU A 93 -5.89 2.18 -10.01
C LEU A 93 -6.72 1.46 -11.09
N GLU A 94 -7.59 2.18 -11.79
CA GLU A 94 -8.44 1.63 -12.87
C GLU A 94 -7.67 1.45 -14.19
N SER A 95 -6.64 2.27 -14.42
CA SER A 95 -5.87 2.25 -15.66
C SER A 95 -5.07 0.95 -15.80
N PRO A 96 -5.22 0.17 -16.89
CA PRO A 96 -4.41 -1.03 -17.10
C PRO A 96 -2.93 -0.70 -17.34
N THR A 97 -2.59 0.49 -17.80
CA THR A 97 -1.23 0.92 -18.10
C THR A 97 -0.59 1.79 -17.02
N GLY A 98 -1.34 2.13 -15.95
CA GLY A 98 -0.85 3.06 -14.93
C GLY A 98 -0.93 4.52 -15.28
N GLU A 99 -1.74 4.85 -16.27
CA GLU A 99 -1.97 6.24 -16.63
C GLU A 99 -2.72 6.97 -15.52
N TYR A 100 -2.30 8.21 -15.25
CA TYR A 100 -3.00 9.14 -14.39
C TYR A 100 -3.00 10.54 -15.00
N ARG A 101 -3.97 11.34 -14.60
CA ARG A 101 -4.12 12.73 -15.10
C ARG A 101 -4.23 13.70 -13.94
N ILE A 102 -3.54 14.82 -14.09
CA ILE A 102 -3.59 15.96 -13.19
C ILE A 102 -3.69 17.20 -14.06
N ASP A 103 -4.86 17.81 -14.12
CA ASP A 103 -5.18 18.89 -15.03
C ASP A 103 -4.79 18.49 -16.49
N ASP A 104 -3.92 19.25 -17.13
CA ASP A 104 -3.43 18.97 -18.48
C ASP A 104 -2.25 17.98 -18.53
N TYR A 105 -1.73 17.57 -17.35
CA TYR A 105 -0.61 16.61 -17.28
C TYR A 105 -1.10 15.17 -17.33
N ARG A 106 -0.45 14.39 -18.19
CA ARG A 106 -0.65 12.94 -18.29
C ARG A 106 0.62 12.22 -17.93
N GLY A 107 0.60 11.44 -16.86
CA GLY A 107 1.72 10.63 -16.40
C GLY A 107 1.42 9.14 -16.46
N ILE A 108 2.47 8.34 -16.33
CA ILE A 108 2.40 6.88 -16.20
C ILE A 108 3.18 6.48 -14.96
N GLY A 109 2.50 5.80 -14.04
CA GLY A 109 3.13 5.20 -12.86
C GLY A 109 3.23 3.69 -13.00
N LYS A 110 4.24 3.10 -12.40
CA LYS A 110 4.50 1.66 -12.39
C LYS A 110 4.26 0.99 -11.04
N SER A 111 4.05 1.78 -9.99
CA SER A 111 3.97 1.28 -8.62
C SER A 111 2.67 0.52 -8.34
N GLY A 112 2.78 -0.61 -7.67
CA GLY A 112 1.68 -1.16 -6.89
C GLY A 112 1.48 -0.35 -5.60
N LEU A 113 0.23 -0.21 -5.15
CA LEU A 113 -0.10 0.44 -3.89
C LEU A 113 -0.42 -0.60 -2.82
N VAL A 114 0.26 -0.50 -1.67
CA VAL A 114 0.07 -1.43 -0.56
C VAL A 114 -0.34 -0.66 0.68
N LEU A 115 -1.56 -0.90 1.15
CA LEU A 115 -2.06 -0.29 2.40
C LEU A 115 -1.83 -1.28 3.55
N LEU A 116 -1.00 -0.90 4.51
CA LEU A 116 -0.70 -1.70 5.70
C LEU A 116 -1.37 -1.06 6.91
N GLY A 117 -2.40 -1.72 7.44
CA GLY A 117 -3.14 -1.24 8.59
C GLY A 117 -2.97 -2.13 9.82
N ASN A 118 -3.12 -1.53 11.00
CA ASN A 118 -3.28 -2.28 12.24
C ASN A 118 -4.76 -2.56 12.50
N ILE A 119 -5.06 -3.74 12.99
CA ILE A 119 -6.41 -4.15 13.37
C ILE A 119 -6.38 -4.80 14.75
N ASP A 120 -7.33 -4.42 15.60
CA ASP A 120 -7.51 -5.02 16.91
C ASP A 120 -8.30 -6.33 16.80
N GLU A 121 -8.07 -7.24 17.74
CA GLU A 121 -8.73 -8.56 17.77
C GLU A 121 -10.27 -8.46 17.76
N SER A 122 -10.84 -7.43 18.39
CA SER A 122 -12.28 -7.16 18.40
C SER A 122 -12.84 -6.83 17.00
N MET A 123 -12.01 -6.35 16.10
CA MET A 123 -12.37 -5.95 14.73
C MET A 123 -12.21 -7.10 13.71
N MET A 124 -11.62 -8.23 14.12
CA MET A 124 -11.39 -9.39 13.25
C MET A 124 -12.65 -10.25 13.06
N ASN A 125 -13.81 -9.62 13.03
CA ASN A 125 -15.08 -10.30 12.87
C ASN A 125 -15.70 -9.90 11.52
N VAL A 126 -16.20 -10.89 10.77
CA VAL A 126 -16.85 -10.71 9.46
C VAL A 126 -18.07 -9.77 9.48
N ASN A 127 -18.64 -9.51 10.63
CA ASN A 127 -19.80 -8.62 10.79
C ASN A 127 -19.43 -7.15 11.02
N ILE A 128 -18.13 -6.83 11.13
CA ILE A 128 -17.67 -5.47 11.37
C ILE A 128 -16.98 -4.96 10.09
N ASN A 129 -17.29 -3.72 9.72
CA ASN A 129 -16.56 -3.07 8.63
C ASN A 129 -15.10 -2.79 9.06
N MET A 130 -14.21 -3.69 8.70
CA MET A 130 -12.80 -3.62 9.06
C MET A 130 -12.06 -2.46 8.39
N PHE A 131 -12.64 -1.85 7.36
CA PHE A 131 -12.09 -0.67 6.68
C PHE A 131 -12.45 0.64 7.39
N PHE A 132 -13.25 0.59 8.45
CA PHE A 132 -13.68 1.80 9.19
C PHE A 132 -12.51 2.63 9.72
N ASN A 133 -11.40 1.98 10.10
CA ASN A 133 -10.21 2.65 10.62
C ASN A 133 -9.25 3.16 9.52
N LEU A 134 -9.55 2.92 8.25
CA LEU A 134 -8.78 3.54 7.16
C LEU A 134 -9.06 5.05 7.09
N PRO A 135 -8.13 5.85 6.56
CA PRO A 135 -8.41 7.26 6.27
C PRO A 135 -9.65 7.41 5.40
N ASP A 136 -10.39 8.47 5.62
CA ASP A 136 -11.66 8.75 4.90
C ASP A 136 -11.58 8.67 3.38
N ILE A 137 -10.40 8.90 2.79
CA ILE A 137 -10.18 8.77 1.35
C ILE A 137 -10.50 7.35 0.86
N PHE A 138 -10.33 6.34 1.72
CA PHE A 138 -10.60 4.93 1.43
C PHE A 138 -11.97 4.44 1.93
N HIS A 139 -12.84 5.32 2.42
CA HIS A 139 -14.21 4.92 2.79
C HIS A 139 -15.15 4.81 1.59
N GLU A 140 -14.73 5.29 0.42
CA GLU A 140 -15.49 5.11 -0.80
C GLU A 140 -15.28 3.70 -1.37
N SER A 141 -16.36 2.93 -1.47
CA SER A 141 -16.35 1.55 -1.96
C SER A 141 -15.69 1.44 -3.35
N ALA A 142 -16.01 2.39 -4.24
CA ALA A 142 -15.45 2.43 -5.58
C ALA A 142 -13.91 2.51 -5.62
N LEU A 143 -13.27 3.09 -4.61
CA LEU A 143 -11.80 3.10 -4.51
C LEU A 143 -11.26 1.77 -3.97
N ILE A 144 -11.92 1.21 -2.94
CA ILE A 144 -11.54 -0.08 -2.35
C ILE A 144 -11.67 -1.22 -3.36
N ASP A 145 -12.73 -1.21 -4.18
CA ASP A 145 -13.00 -2.24 -5.18
C ASP A 145 -11.91 -2.33 -6.27
N ARG A 146 -11.06 -1.32 -6.38
CA ARG A 146 -9.93 -1.30 -7.33
C ARG A 146 -8.65 -1.93 -6.79
N PHE A 147 -8.64 -2.33 -5.52
CA PHE A 147 -7.54 -3.13 -4.98
C PHE A 147 -7.70 -4.59 -5.41
N HIS A 148 -6.61 -5.19 -5.85
CA HIS A 148 -6.59 -6.55 -6.39
C HIS A 148 -6.77 -7.63 -5.32
N GLY A 149 -6.47 -7.31 -4.06
CA GLY A 149 -6.59 -8.27 -2.99
C GLY A 149 -6.59 -7.66 -1.60
N PHE A 150 -7.20 -8.41 -0.69
CA PHE A 150 -7.22 -8.13 0.72
C PHE A 150 -6.56 -9.28 1.49
N ILE A 151 -5.54 -8.95 2.28
CA ILE A 151 -4.82 -9.91 3.10
C ILE A 151 -5.32 -9.83 4.53
N LYS A 152 -5.89 -10.93 5.01
CA LYS A 152 -6.26 -11.12 6.40
C LYS A 152 -5.00 -11.39 7.21
N GLY A 153 -4.28 -10.33 7.58
CA GLY A 153 -3.01 -10.45 8.24
C GLY A 153 -3.05 -11.08 9.64
N TRP A 154 -4.24 -11.20 10.23
CA TRP A 154 -4.43 -11.95 11.49
C TRP A 154 -4.34 -13.47 11.32
N GLU A 155 -4.39 -13.99 10.11
CA GLU A 155 -4.11 -15.40 9.80
C GLU A 155 -2.60 -15.67 9.69
N ILE A 156 -1.78 -14.62 9.74
CA ILE A 156 -0.32 -14.72 9.69
C ILE A 156 0.22 -14.78 11.11
N PRO A 157 1.05 -15.77 11.45
CA PRO A 157 1.59 -15.87 12.80
C PRO A 157 2.46 -14.66 13.14
N LYS A 158 2.42 -14.24 14.41
CA LYS A 158 3.32 -13.21 14.91
C LYS A 158 4.77 -13.70 14.79
N MET A 159 5.67 -12.76 14.44
CA MET A 159 7.10 -13.06 14.35
C MET A 159 7.66 -13.43 15.73
N LYS A 160 8.28 -14.59 15.81
CA LYS A 160 8.95 -15.11 17.02
C LYS A 160 10.35 -15.59 16.65
N GLU A 161 11.27 -15.58 17.61
CA GLU A 161 12.62 -16.11 17.40
C GLU A 161 12.61 -17.56 16.88
N SER A 162 11.66 -18.37 17.35
CA SER A 162 11.50 -19.76 16.93
C SER A 162 11.11 -19.92 15.44
N LEU A 163 10.68 -18.85 14.79
CA LEU A 163 10.32 -18.85 13.36
C LEU A 163 11.49 -18.40 12.46
N LYS A 164 12.62 -18.00 13.04
CA LYS A 164 13.83 -17.71 12.26
C LYS A 164 14.35 -19.00 11.65
N ALA A 165 14.59 -18.98 10.35
CA ALA A 165 15.23 -20.10 9.69
C ALA A 165 16.65 -20.27 10.23
N ASN A 166 16.99 -21.48 10.67
CA ASN A 166 18.33 -21.87 11.05
C ASN A 166 18.91 -22.68 9.88
N GLY A 167 20.02 -22.24 9.32
CA GLY A 167 20.69 -22.93 8.22
C GLY A 167 21.32 -22.00 7.20
N TRP A 168 21.79 -22.60 6.11
CA TRP A 168 22.41 -21.89 5.00
C TRP A 168 21.31 -21.35 4.08
N ALA A 169 21.43 -20.07 3.70
CA ALA A 169 20.64 -19.47 2.64
C ALA A 169 21.59 -19.09 1.49
N TRP A 170 21.17 -19.32 0.26
CA TRP A 170 21.89 -18.80 -0.91
C TRP A 170 21.64 -17.29 -0.98
N ALA A 171 22.72 -16.52 -0.93
CA ALA A 171 22.66 -15.11 -1.30
C ALA A 171 22.54 -15.04 -2.84
N MET A 172 21.38 -14.60 -3.30
CA MET A 172 21.16 -14.26 -4.72
C MET A 172 21.41 -12.78 -4.92
#